data_e2b0d9ddf99d3972484dc902eaaf712f
#
_entry.id   e2b0d9ddf99d3972484dc902eaaf712f
#
_cell.length_a   1.000
_cell.length_b   1.000
_cell.length_c   1.000
_cell.angle_alpha   90.00
_cell.angle_beta   90.00
_cell.angle_gamma   90.00
#
_symmetry.space_group_name_H-M   'P 1'
#
loop_
_entity.id
_entity.type
_entity.pdbx_description
1 polymer ?
#
loop_
_entity_poly.entity_id
_entity_poly.type
_entity_poly.pdbx_seq_one_letter_code
_entity_poly.pdbx_strand_id
1 'polypeptide(L)'
;MNTHLVVIFLVAFGKATVEGQKSCDIPKVLQGTWFSWEVGEPTTTTIDEWSYERQGPKQGRQRTECVASSRNGSDHTLIFKGSECYTCVKAFPRTLNVFEKFETPCVTLERNEKPTIDRICRGLRQDQQLITLFNKNFVPISCRSSLEGVWHFAYQNRFRFTGECDSPDAKIQSCQTPGTQFLIQNQKFNITYRQCQGMDGTFNGVVEFSCLGDWFIGKNHYFAVVNTKESREDEKYRCFLKNRDDDLYIGASITAECNTLKTVEKSPERYRVTPVKSEVVEPGCRFPQNFTGEWINTANIDAEVVINETHIIETYYPDRARYRRTIYVCREQRDTRIMMARLTVDGCQKDYICFDFVPRHHNVIRYRKGTAVIKNDFSTVCSWVQFPNKEEWRYDLYLAAKPVPVRCPVAGKFNFTQKGESPFKTRILGGVTLSPRPDIRCKQNISDFSVCDTDQKEMAIDADYCLSVDYLGRPVDIYSDPDYRMKCIGYWQENLKSYLITYDDLDPLSKYRCWVYQRADLNRVLMSQAVGAFCDVRQDVTSWNYTEGAVVAVDMTEYERERDQCPMHFDDGENPWQETENYIKVFPWLIYRSTTSAIDGTVNAFLVSMAALLLKLLF
;
A
#
# COMPACT_ATOMS: atom_id res chain seq x y z
N MET A 1 40.92 -64.08 29.67
CA MET A 1 39.97 -64.47 28.63
C MET A 1 39.81 -63.24 27.74
N ASN A 2 40.56 -63.27 26.64
CA ASN A 2 40.60 -62.17 25.65
C ASN A 2 39.48 -62.39 24.61
N THR A 3 38.69 -61.40 24.38
CA THR A 3 37.76 -61.34 23.21
C THR A 3 38.13 -60.14 22.32
N HIS A 4 38.72 -60.48 21.17
CA HIS A 4 39.05 -59.53 20.11
C HIS A 4 37.77 -59.06 19.41
N LEU A 5 37.58 -57.74 19.38
CA LEU A 5 36.55 -57.13 18.59
C LEU A 5 37.13 -56.78 17.21
N VAL A 6 36.67 -57.47 16.16
CA VAL A 6 37.03 -57.24 14.79
C VAL A 6 36.06 -56.15 14.24
N VAL A 7 36.60 -54.94 13.94
CA VAL A 7 35.86 -53.88 13.29
C VAL A 7 36.02 -54.08 11.79
N ILE A 8 34.91 -54.43 11.13
CA ILE A 8 34.81 -54.50 9.66
C ILE A 8 34.48 -53.12 9.13
N PHE A 9 35.43 -52.47 8.44
CA PHE A 9 35.18 -51.27 7.64
C PHE A 9 34.50 -51.67 6.34
N LEU A 10 33.19 -51.44 6.24
CA LEU A 10 32.45 -51.43 4.98
C LEU A 10 32.69 -50.11 4.25
N VAL A 11 33.59 -50.13 3.28
CA VAL A 11 33.74 -49.04 2.32
C VAL A 11 32.56 -49.10 1.36
N ALA A 12 31.55 -48.29 1.62
CA ALA A 12 30.46 -48.05 0.68
C ALA A 12 30.98 -47.16 -0.45
N PHE A 13 31.26 -47.72 -1.62
CA PHE A 13 31.42 -47.00 -2.86
C PHE A 13 30.05 -46.39 -3.22
N GLY A 14 29.76 -45.20 -2.71
CA GLY A 14 28.70 -44.35 -3.21
C GLY A 14 29.07 -43.93 -4.64
N LYS A 15 28.35 -44.43 -5.62
CA LYS A 15 28.32 -43.79 -6.95
C LYS A 15 27.82 -42.36 -6.75
N ALA A 16 28.77 -41.42 -6.69
CA ALA A 16 28.43 -40.01 -6.90
C ALA A 16 27.90 -39.91 -8.33
N THR A 17 26.58 -39.89 -8.47
CA THR A 17 25.95 -39.34 -9.68
C THR A 17 26.37 -37.88 -9.71
N VAL A 18 27.26 -37.56 -10.63
CA VAL A 18 27.54 -36.17 -11.00
C VAL A 18 26.24 -35.65 -11.59
N GLU A 19 25.40 -35.07 -10.77
CA GLU A 19 24.35 -34.17 -11.23
C GLU A 19 25.06 -33.08 -11.99
N GLY A 20 25.02 -33.15 -13.31
CA GLY A 20 25.51 -32.10 -14.18
C GLY A 20 24.78 -30.83 -13.77
N GLN A 21 25.55 -29.87 -13.29
CA GLN A 21 25.09 -28.54 -12.93
C GLN A 21 24.33 -27.99 -14.13
N LYS A 22 22.98 -28.00 -14.09
CA LYS A 22 22.14 -27.50 -15.14
C LYS A 22 22.47 -26.02 -15.32
N SER A 23 23.01 -25.67 -16.47
CA SER A 23 23.55 -24.34 -16.75
C SER A 23 22.49 -23.27 -16.99
N CYS A 24 21.21 -23.63 -16.96
CA CYS A 24 20.10 -22.73 -17.22
C CYS A 24 18.90 -23.04 -16.30
N ASP A 25 18.38 -22.01 -15.67
CA ASP A 25 17.15 -22.03 -14.88
C ASP A 25 16.21 -20.96 -15.45
N ILE A 26 15.01 -21.37 -15.87
CA ILE A 26 14.02 -20.45 -16.43
C ILE A 26 13.30 -19.76 -15.28
N PRO A 27 13.29 -18.41 -15.24
CA PRO A 27 12.66 -17.66 -14.16
C PRO A 27 11.19 -18.02 -13.95
N LYS A 28 10.77 -18.14 -12.68
CA LYS A 28 9.38 -18.48 -12.31
C LYS A 28 8.32 -17.58 -12.95
N VAL A 29 8.66 -16.30 -13.20
CA VAL A 29 7.76 -15.32 -13.84
C VAL A 29 7.41 -15.70 -15.29
N LEU A 30 8.24 -16.53 -15.95
CA LEU A 30 8.00 -17.00 -17.32
C LEU A 30 7.39 -18.42 -17.35
N GLN A 31 7.42 -19.14 -16.23
CA GLN A 31 6.89 -20.51 -16.16
C GLN A 31 5.36 -20.52 -16.21
N GLY A 32 4.79 -21.56 -16.82
CA GLY A 32 3.35 -21.74 -16.94
C GLY A 32 2.91 -22.11 -18.35
N THR A 33 1.61 -22.07 -18.58
CA THR A 33 1.00 -22.33 -19.90
C THR A 33 0.47 -21.01 -20.47
N TRP A 34 0.97 -20.66 -21.64
CA TRP A 34 0.75 -19.37 -22.27
C TRP A 34 0.06 -19.52 -23.63
N PHE A 35 -0.83 -18.61 -23.92
CA PHE A 35 -1.45 -18.46 -25.22
C PHE A 35 -0.81 -17.31 -25.99
N SER A 36 -0.54 -17.49 -27.27
CA SER A 36 -0.10 -16.44 -28.19
C SER A 36 -0.77 -16.60 -29.56
N TRP A 37 -0.88 -15.51 -30.27
CA TRP A 37 -1.29 -15.49 -31.67
C TRP A 37 -0.04 -15.24 -32.53
N GLU A 38 0.45 -16.24 -33.21
CA GLU A 38 1.71 -16.18 -33.94
C GLU A 38 1.50 -16.50 -35.41
N VAL A 39 1.87 -15.58 -36.31
CA VAL A 39 1.77 -15.74 -37.76
C VAL A 39 0.34 -16.13 -38.22
N GLY A 40 -0.67 -15.55 -37.56
CA GLY A 40 -2.07 -15.81 -37.86
C GLY A 40 -2.63 -17.14 -37.33
N GLU A 41 -1.90 -17.80 -36.41
CA GLU A 41 -2.30 -19.08 -35.82
C GLU A 41 -2.26 -19.06 -34.29
N PRO A 42 -3.21 -19.77 -33.64
CA PRO A 42 -3.18 -19.93 -32.20
C PRO A 42 -2.02 -20.85 -31.78
N THR A 43 -1.21 -20.42 -30.87
CA THR A 43 -0.07 -21.17 -30.35
C THR A 43 -0.17 -21.27 -28.83
N THR A 44 -0.01 -22.48 -28.30
CA THR A 44 0.13 -22.70 -26.87
C THR A 44 1.58 -22.99 -26.53
N THR A 45 2.14 -22.25 -25.56
CA THR A 45 3.50 -22.42 -25.10
C THR A 45 3.49 -22.83 -23.63
N THR A 46 4.12 -23.96 -23.33
CA THR A 46 4.31 -24.42 -21.93
C THR A 46 5.78 -24.26 -21.56
N ILE A 47 6.03 -23.57 -20.47
CA ILE A 47 7.39 -23.28 -19.98
C ILE A 47 7.49 -23.88 -18.58
N ASP A 48 8.43 -24.79 -18.38
CA ASP A 48 8.80 -25.32 -17.08
C ASP A 48 10.17 -24.76 -16.61
N GLU A 49 10.76 -25.33 -15.58
CA GLU A 49 12.07 -24.89 -15.07
C GLU A 49 13.21 -25.02 -16.07
N TRP A 50 13.07 -25.94 -17.04
CA TRP A 50 14.17 -26.37 -17.91
C TRP A 50 13.82 -26.36 -19.38
N SER A 51 12.55 -26.38 -19.72
CA SER A 51 12.10 -26.55 -21.09
C SER A 51 11.05 -25.55 -21.51
N TYR A 52 11.04 -25.34 -22.80
CA TYR A 52 10.10 -24.52 -23.52
C TYR A 52 9.45 -25.39 -24.60
N GLU A 53 8.16 -25.62 -24.45
CA GLU A 53 7.39 -26.44 -25.36
C GLU A 53 6.36 -25.58 -26.08
N ARG A 54 6.33 -25.66 -27.40
CA ARG A 54 5.43 -24.93 -28.27
C ARG A 54 4.53 -25.90 -29.01
N GLN A 55 3.25 -25.62 -29.08
CA GLN A 55 2.25 -26.38 -29.79
C GLN A 55 1.39 -25.45 -30.64
N GLY A 56 1.44 -25.63 -31.96
CA GLY A 56 0.60 -24.93 -32.94
C GLY A 56 -0.13 -25.92 -33.85
N PRO A 57 -1.20 -25.47 -34.54
CA PRO A 57 -2.02 -26.35 -35.39
C PRO A 57 -1.26 -26.99 -36.54
N LYS A 58 -0.31 -26.28 -37.13
CA LYS A 58 0.48 -26.76 -38.28
C LYS A 58 1.87 -27.26 -37.92
N GLN A 59 2.46 -26.77 -36.83
CA GLN A 59 3.85 -27.07 -36.47
C GLN A 59 4.00 -28.28 -35.53
N GLY A 60 2.87 -28.82 -35.02
CA GLY A 60 2.92 -29.90 -34.06
C GLY A 60 3.50 -29.46 -32.71
N ARG A 61 4.00 -30.43 -31.95
CA ARG A 61 4.58 -30.21 -30.62
C ARG A 61 6.10 -30.18 -30.74
N GLN A 62 6.69 -29.04 -30.38
CA GLN A 62 8.13 -28.81 -30.38
C GLN A 62 8.59 -28.50 -28.96
N ARG A 63 9.46 -29.35 -28.43
CA ARG A 63 10.09 -29.14 -27.11
C ARG A 63 11.56 -28.81 -27.29
N THR A 64 12.01 -27.78 -26.58
CA THR A 64 13.39 -27.31 -26.56
C THR A 64 13.85 -27.16 -25.13
N GLU A 65 15.14 -27.38 -24.88
CA GLU A 65 15.73 -27.29 -23.53
C GLU A 65 16.55 -26.02 -23.36
N CYS A 66 16.46 -25.40 -22.18
CA CYS A 66 17.24 -24.22 -21.84
C CYS A 66 18.70 -24.58 -21.62
N VAL A 67 19.60 -23.90 -22.30
CA VAL A 67 21.06 -24.14 -22.22
C VAL A 67 21.83 -22.97 -21.60
N ALA A 68 21.33 -21.75 -21.72
CA ALA A 68 21.90 -20.58 -21.11
C ALA A 68 20.84 -19.52 -20.81
N SER A 69 21.04 -18.78 -19.75
CA SER A 69 20.17 -17.65 -19.38
C SER A 69 21.00 -16.45 -18.92
N SER A 70 20.47 -15.26 -19.20
CA SER A 70 21.02 -13.99 -18.69
C SER A 70 19.88 -13.05 -18.36
N ARG A 71 20.10 -12.20 -17.35
CA ARG A 71 19.14 -11.21 -16.90
C ARG A 71 19.75 -9.81 -17.03
N ASN A 72 18.97 -8.89 -17.60
CA ASN A 72 19.30 -7.47 -17.62
C ASN A 72 18.09 -6.66 -17.12
N GLY A 73 18.14 -6.21 -15.87
CA GLY A 73 16.99 -5.59 -15.21
C GLY A 73 15.80 -6.55 -15.08
N SER A 74 14.68 -6.20 -15.69
CA SER A 74 13.47 -7.04 -15.78
C SER A 74 13.48 -8.00 -16.96
N ASP A 75 14.39 -7.81 -17.93
CA ASP A 75 14.43 -8.56 -19.17
C ASP A 75 15.22 -9.86 -18.99
N HIS A 76 14.75 -10.93 -19.63
CA HIS A 76 15.41 -12.23 -19.61
C HIS A 76 15.80 -12.65 -21.03
N THR A 77 17.06 -13.06 -21.20
CA THR A 77 17.56 -13.61 -22.43
C THR A 77 17.88 -15.09 -22.20
N LEU A 78 17.25 -15.95 -22.99
CA LEU A 78 17.32 -17.40 -22.85
C LEU A 78 17.76 -18.04 -24.17
N ILE A 79 18.63 -19.04 -24.10
CA ILE A 79 18.97 -19.86 -25.26
C ILE A 79 18.33 -21.24 -25.08
N PHE A 80 17.58 -21.64 -26.09
CA PHE A 80 16.95 -22.94 -26.16
C PHE A 80 17.60 -23.81 -27.23
N LYS A 81 17.84 -25.06 -26.88
CA LYS A 81 18.35 -26.09 -27.80
C LYS A 81 17.19 -26.93 -28.35
N GLY A 82 16.99 -26.90 -29.64
CA GLY A 82 16.14 -27.82 -30.38
C GLY A 82 16.90 -29.09 -30.80
N SER A 83 16.34 -29.87 -31.74
CA SER A 83 16.96 -31.10 -32.26
C SER A 83 18.27 -30.81 -32.99
N GLU A 84 18.34 -29.76 -33.78
CA GLU A 84 19.47 -29.51 -34.70
C GLU A 84 20.04 -28.10 -34.58
N CYS A 85 19.40 -27.20 -33.82
CA CYS A 85 19.77 -25.79 -33.77
C CYS A 85 19.41 -25.13 -32.44
N TYR A 86 19.85 -23.89 -32.26
CA TYR A 86 19.62 -23.05 -31.08
C TYR A 86 18.78 -21.84 -31.42
N THR A 87 17.90 -21.47 -30.52
CA THR A 87 17.07 -20.26 -30.62
C THR A 87 17.32 -19.37 -29.42
N CYS A 88 17.55 -18.09 -29.68
CA CYS A 88 17.58 -17.10 -28.59
C CYS A 88 16.20 -16.45 -28.44
N VAL A 89 15.71 -16.45 -27.23
CA VAL A 89 14.46 -15.78 -26.84
C VAL A 89 14.78 -14.66 -25.86
N LYS A 90 14.39 -13.44 -26.21
CA LYS A 90 14.40 -12.33 -25.28
C LYS A 90 12.97 -12.07 -24.80
N ALA A 91 12.73 -12.26 -23.51
CA ALA A 91 11.43 -12.15 -22.86
C ALA A 91 11.36 -10.92 -21.97
N PHE A 92 10.24 -10.21 -22.05
CA PHE A 92 9.91 -8.99 -21.31
C PHE A 92 8.67 -9.24 -20.46
N PRO A 93 8.80 -9.64 -19.19
CA PRO A 93 7.67 -9.73 -18.30
C PRO A 93 6.99 -8.36 -18.14
N ARG A 94 5.70 -8.30 -18.44
CA ARG A 94 4.91 -7.06 -18.31
C ARG A 94 4.07 -7.07 -17.04
N THR A 95 3.42 -8.20 -16.81
CA THR A 95 2.61 -8.45 -15.61
C THR A 95 2.73 -9.93 -15.22
N LEU A 96 2.08 -10.36 -14.15
CA LEU A 96 2.02 -11.78 -13.79
C LEU A 96 1.29 -12.65 -14.86
N ASN A 97 0.46 -12.02 -15.68
CA ASN A 97 -0.37 -12.70 -16.68
C ASN A 97 0.07 -12.45 -18.12
N VAL A 98 1.05 -11.57 -18.35
CA VAL A 98 1.46 -11.16 -19.70
C VAL A 98 2.97 -10.98 -19.76
N PHE A 99 3.58 -11.58 -20.75
CA PHE A 99 4.92 -11.19 -21.17
C PHE A 99 5.01 -11.08 -22.69
N GLU A 100 5.98 -10.32 -23.17
CA GLU A 100 6.27 -10.18 -24.59
C GLU A 100 7.63 -10.80 -24.89
N LYS A 101 7.77 -11.37 -26.05
CA LYS A 101 9.05 -11.93 -26.52
C LYS A 101 9.33 -11.56 -27.96
N PHE A 102 10.59 -11.62 -28.32
CA PHE A 102 11.03 -11.88 -29.67
C PHE A 102 12.11 -12.97 -29.66
N GLU A 103 12.25 -13.65 -30.79
CA GLU A 103 13.15 -14.80 -30.91
C GLU A 103 13.93 -14.75 -32.21
N THR A 104 15.15 -15.34 -32.20
CA THR A 104 15.92 -15.51 -33.43
C THR A 104 15.35 -16.68 -34.25
N PRO A 105 15.58 -16.66 -35.57
CA PRO A 105 15.53 -17.90 -36.33
C PRO A 105 16.45 -18.95 -35.70
N CYS A 106 16.18 -20.22 -35.99
CA CYS A 106 17.00 -21.32 -35.50
C CYS A 106 18.43 -21.27 -36.09
N VAL A 107 19.45 -21.24 -35.22
CA VAL A 107 20.86 -21.11 -35.59
C VAL A 107 21.56 -22.43 -35.37
N THR A 108 22.13 -23.00 -36.42
CA THR A 108 22.97 -24.20 -36.34
C THR A 108 24.41 -23.80 -36.00
N LEU A 109 25.04 -24.55 -35.11
CA LEU A 109 26.42 -24.34 -34.72
C LEU A 109 27.31 -25.46 -35.33
N GLU A 110 28.56 -25.13 -35.62
CA GLU A 110 29.56 -26.12 -36.04
C GLU A 110 29.91 -27.08 -34.88
N ARG A 111 30.42 -28.28 -35.19
CA ARG A 111 30.58 -29.40 -34.25
C ARG A 111 31.33 -29.09 -32.95
N ASN A 112 32.15 -28.03 -32.91
CA ASN A 112 32.96 -27.64 -31.71
C ASN A 112 32.60 -26.28 -31.15
N GLU A 113 31.55 -25.61 -31.62
CA GLU A 113 31.14 -24.29 -31.17
C GLU A 113 30.24 -24.37 -29.94
N LYS A 114 30.54 -23.56 -28.91
CA LYS A 114 29.68 -23.48 -27.72
C LYS A 114 28.53 -22.48 -27.96
N PRO A 115 27.30 -22.82 -27.52
CA PRO A 115 26.17 -21.89 -27.58
C PRO A 115 26.33 -20.78 -26.53
N THR A 116 26.83 -19.62 -26.97
CA THR A 116 26.95 -18.42 -26.11
C THR A 116 25.88 -17.41 -26.48
N ILE A 117 25.47 -16.58 -25.50
CA ILE A 117 24.47 -15.52 -25.70
C ILE A 117 24.90 -14.58 -26.82
N ASP A 118 26.16 -14.14 -26.83
CA ASP A 118 26.67 -13.23 -27.85
C ASP A 118 26.63 -13.82 -29.28
N ARG A 119 26.75 -15.14 -29.40
CA ARG A 119 26.71 -15.83 -30.69
C ARG A 119 25.31 -16.05 -31.19
N ILE A 120 24.46 -16.69 -30.38
CA ILE A 120 23.11 -17.10 -30.78
C ILE A 120 22.16 -15.90 -30.84
N CYS A 121 22.29 -14.95 -29.91
CA CYS A 121 21.42 -13.79 -29.84
C CYS A 121 21.81 -12.65 -30.79
N ARG A 122 22.91 -12.77 -31.53
CA ARG A 122 23.35 -11.75 -32.51
C ARG A 122 22.28 -11.46 -33.57
N GLY A 123 21.42 -12.44 -33.88
CA GLY A 123 20.32 -12.29 -34.82
C GLY A 123 19.08 -11.58 -34.26
N LEU A 124 19.05 -11.22 -32.99
CA LEU A 124 17.95 -10.44 -32.41
C LEU A 124 18.00 -9.00 -32.93
N ARG A 125 16.96 -8.61 -33.63
CA ARG A 125 16.83 -7.25 -34.19
C ARG A 125 15.86 -6.46 -33.31
N GLN A 126 16.19 -5.22 -33.00
CA GLN A 126 15.33 -4.34 -32.19
C GLN A 126 14.04 -3.91 -32.89
N ASP A 127 14.00 -4.04 -34.21
CA ASP A 127 12.85 -3.73 -35.06
C ASP A 127 11.91 -4.94 -35.28
N GLN A 128 12.22 -6.11 -34.69
CA GLN A 128 11.34 -7.27 -34.73
C GLN A 128 10.04 -7.00 -34.01
N GLN A 129 8.99 -7.61 -34.55
CA GLN A 129 7.67 -7.54 -33.93
C GLN A 129 7.64 -8.40 -32.66
N LEU A 130 7.24 -7.80 -31.54
CA LEU A 130 7.04 -8.51 -30.29
C LEU A 130 5.84 -9.45 -30.38
N ILE A 131 5.98 -10.64 -29.86
CA ILE A 131 4.91 -11.62 -29.70
C ILE A 131 4.41 -11.52 -28.26
N THR A 132 3.12 -11.29 -28.07
CA THR A 132 2.50 -11.21 -26.76
C THR A 132 1.99 -12.58 -26.32
N LEU A 133 2.32 -12.98 -25.10
CA LEU A 133 1.87 -14.23 -24.49
C LEU A 133 0.98 -13.93 -23.29
N PHE A 134 -0.17 -14.62 -23.23
CA PHE A 134 -1.18 -14.49 -22.17
C PHE A 134 -1.22 -15.78 -21.35
N ASN A 135 -1.17 -15.67 -20.04
CA ASN A 135 -1.25 -16.82 -19.16
C ASN A 135 -2.64 -17.48 -19.24
N LYS A 136 -2.69 -18.77 -19.59
CA LYS A 136 -3.96 -19.52 -19.64
C LYS A 136 -4.55 -19.74 -18.24
N ASN A 137 -3.69 -19.81 -17.21
CA ASN A 137 -4.05 -19.94 -15.81
C ASN A 137 -3.95 -18.58 -15.08
N PHE A 138 -4.49 -17.55 -15.72
CA PHE A 138 -4.41 -16.18 -15.23
C PHE A 138 -5.13 -15.98 -13.89
N VAL A 139 -4.61 -15.07 -13.09
CA VAL A 139 -5.29 -14.52 -11.93
C VAL A 139 -5.68 -13.08 -12.26
N PRO A 140 -6.98 -12.73 -12.30
CA PRO A 140 -7.40 -11.37 -12.57
C PRO A 140 -6.74 -10.39 -11.59
N ILE A 141 -6.15 -9.32 -12.13
CA ILE A 141 -5.54 -8.26 -11.33
C ILE A 141 -6.22 -6.92 -11.65
N SER A 142 -6.05 -5.94 -10.79
CA SER A 142 -6.62 -4.63 -11.04
C SER A 142 -5.94 -3.98 -12.25
N CYS A 143 -6.70 -3.70 -13.30
CA CYS A 143 -6.30 -2.72 -14.31
C CYS A 143 -6.57 -1.34 -13.73
N ARG A 144 -5.58 -0.75 -13.20
CA ARG A 144 -5.59 0.64 -12.73
C ARG A 144 -5.61 1.58 -13.94
N SER A 145 -6.48 1.24 -14.86
CA SER A 145 -6.56 1.92 -16.13
C SER A 145 -7.45 3.14 -16.00
N SER A 146 -7.24 4.02 -16.88
CA SER A 146 -8.04 5.16 -17.22
C SER A 146 -9.52 4.87 -17.59
N LEU A 147 -9.99 3.64 -17.44
CA LEU A 147 -11.38 3.22 -17.71
C LEU A 147 -12.22 3.06 -16.44
N GLU A 148 -11.76 3.59 -15.31
CA GLU A 148 -12.58 3.62 -14.09
C GLU A 148 -13.78 4.55 -14.28
N GLY A 149 -14.94 4.12 -13.81
CA GLY A 149 -16.18 4.87 -13.93
C GLY A 149 -17.06 4.44 -15.07
N VAL A 150 -17.91 5.34 -15.50
CA VAL A 150 -18.77 5.18 -16.67
C VAL A 150 -18.35 6.18 -17.74
N TRP A 151 -18.09 5.64 -18.91
CA TRP A 151 -17.69 6.41 -20.08
C TRP A 151 -18.69 6.16 -21.20
N HIS A 152 -19.19 7.20 -21.78
CA HIS A 152 -19.83 7.14 -23.10
C HIS A 152 -18.74 6.97 -24.15
N PHE A 153 -18.96 6.17 -25.17
CA PHE A 153 -17.99 6.00 -26.23
C PHE A 153 -18.60 5.91 -27.62
N ALA A 154 -17.90 6.49 -28.58
CA ALA A 154 -18.09 6.25 -29.99
C ALA A 154 -16.94 5.37 -30.50
N TYR A 155 -17.18 4.48 -31.46
CA TYR A 155 -16.18 3.54 -31.93
C TYR A 155 -16.05 3.44 -33.44
N GLN A 156 -14.85 3.17 -33.87
CA GLN A 156 -14.49 2.85 -35.26
C GLN A 156 -13.88 1.47 -35.29
N ASN A 157 -14.25 0.65 -36.27
CA ASN A 157 -13.60 -0.61 -36.56
C ASN A 157 -13.21 -0.65 -38.04
N ARG A 158 -11.89 -0.56 -38.29
CA ARG A 158 -11.35 -0.41 -39.66
C ARG A 158 -11.64 -1.57 -40.59
N PHE A 159 -12.01 -2.74 -40.06
CA PHE A 159 -12.22 -3.96 -40.80
C PHE A 159 -13.70 -4.27 -41.01
N ARG A 160 -14.60 -3.68 -40.26
CA ARG A 160 -16.03 -4.02 -40.27
C ARG A 160 -16.88 -2.93 -40.92
N PHE A 161 -16.56 -1.65 -40.72
CA PHE A 161 -17.35 -0.54 -41.27
C PHE A 161 -16.52 0.72 -41.42
N THR A 162 -17.00 1.65 -42.25
CA THR A 162 -16.40 2.97 -42.43
C THR A 162 -17.12 4.01 -41.58
N GLY A 163 -16.37 4.92 -41.00
CA GLY A 163 -16.92 5.96 -40.14
C GLY A 163 -16.83 5.65 -38.66
N GLU A 164 -17.50 6.46 -37.84
CA GLU A 164 -17.56 6.33 -36.39
C GLU A 164 -19.01 6.07 -35.97
N CYS A 165 -19.24 5.00 -35.24
CA CYS A 165 -20.53 4.70 -34.63
C CYS A 165 -20.61 5.38 -33.29
N ASP A 166 -21.49 6.36 -33.16
CA ASP A 166 -21.77 7.13 -31.95
C ASP A 166 -23.24 6.90 -31.53
N SER A 167 -23.44 6.05 -30.53
CA SER A 167 -24.76 5.77 -30.00
C SER A 167 -24.84 6.25 -28.55
N PRO A 168 -25.89 6.97 -28.15
CA PRO A 168 -25.99 7.55 -26.80
C PRO A 168 -26.01 6.51 -25.68
N ASP A 169 -26.41 5.27 -25.97
CA ASP A 169 -26.45 4.18 -25.01
C ASP A 169 -25.20 3.30 -25.00
N ALA A 170 -24.20 3.63 -25.84
CA ALA A 170 -22.92 2.94 -25.85
C ALA A 170 -22.07 3.39 -24.66
N LYS A 171 -21.63 2.44 -23.82
CA LYS A 171 -20.88 2.77 -22.62
C LYS A 171 -19.83 1.75 -22.24
N ILE A 172 -18.73 2.24 -21.68
CA ILE A 172 -17.75 1.45 -20.94
C ILE A 172 -18.03 1.68 -19.46
N GLN A 173 -18.14 0.60 -18.68
CA GLN A 173 -18.48 0.70 -17.27
C GLN A 173 -17.51 -0.13 -16.44
N SER A 174 -16.78 0.54 -15.55
CA SER A 174 -15.90 -0.06 -14.56
C SER A 174 -16.21 0.56 -13.19
N CYS A 175 -17.22 0.04 -12.53
CA CYS A 175 -17.68 0.51 -11.23
C CYS A 175 -17.40 -0.53 -10.16
N GLN A 176 -17.13 -0.04 -8.96
CA GLN A 176 -16.96 -0.89 -7.79
C GLN A 176 -18.27 -1.54 -7.40
N THR A 177 -18.20 -2.78 -6.96
CA THR A 177 -19.35 -3.43 -6.30
C THR A 177 -19.43 -2.90 -4.87
N PRO A 178 -20.60 -2.40 -4.42
CA PRO A 178 -20.80 -1.98 -3.03
C PRO A 178 -20.41 -3.10 -2.05
N GLY A 179 -19.75 -2.73 -0.96
CA GLY A 179 -19.32 -3.68 0.07
C GLY A 179 -17.98 -4.39 -0.18
N THR A 180 -17.33 -4.19 -1.34
CA THR A 180 -16.00 -4.73 -1.59
C THR A 180 -14.90 -3.85 -0.99
N GLN A 181 -13.84 -4.50 -0.48
CA GLN A 181 -12.67 -3.78 0.02
C GLN A 181 -11.91 -3.10 -1.12
N PHE A 182 -11.28 -1.98 -0.80
CA PHE A 182 -10.57 -1.10 -1.75
C PHE A 182 -9.51 -1.81 -2.62
N LEU A 183 -8.90 -2.87 -2.13
CA LEU A 183 -7.81 -3.61 -2.79
C LEU A 183 -8.25 -4.59 -3.90
N ILE A 184 -9.54 -4.98 -3.94
CA ILE A 184 -10.05 -6.02 -4.87
C ILE A 184 -10.70 -5.38 -6.11
N GLN A 185 -10.61 -4.08 -6.24
CA GLN A 185 -11.39 -3.28 -7.19
C GLN A 185 -10.77 -3.25 -8.59
N ASN A 186 -11.65 -3.09 -9.60
CA ASN A 186 -11.33 -2.89 -11.02
C ASN A 186 -10.63 -4.06 -11.72
N GLN A 187 -10.95 -5.28 -11.30
CA GLN A 187 -10.54 -6.47 -12.04
C GLN A 187 -11.39 -6.70 -13.30
N LYS A 188 -12.55 -6.06 -13.40
CA LYS A 188 -13.50 -6.24 -14.50
C LYS A 188 -14.09 -4.92 -14.97
N PHE A 189 -14.37 -4.85 -16.26
CA PHE A 189 -15.17 -3.79 -16.87
C PHE A 189 -16.04 -4.33 -18.02
N ASN A 190 -17.16 -3.65 -18.27
CA ASN A 190 -18.09 -4.01 -19.32
C ASN A 190 -18.06 -2.98 -20.43
N ILE A 191 -18.04 -3.45 -21.68
CA ILE A 191 -18.26 -2.61 -22.84
C ILE A 191 -19.63 -2.96 -23.42
N THR A 192 -20.54 -1.98 -23.44
CA THR A 192 -21.87 -2.11 -24.02
C THR A 192 -21.85 -1.46 -25.40
N TYR A 193 -21.75 -2.26 -26.44
CA TYR A 193 -21.86 -1.82 -27.82
C TYR A 193 -23.33 -1.59 -28.19
N ARG A 194 -23.57 -0.58 -29.02
CA ARG A 194 -24.88 -0.30 -29.60
C ARG A 194 -24.75 -0.13 -31.10
N GLN A 195 -25.73 -0.62 -31.81
CA GLN A 195 -25.83 -0.49 -33.25
C GLN A 195 -26.15 0.94 -33.65
N CYS A 196 -25.51 1.42 -34.71
CA CYS A 196 -25.82 2.72 -35.30
C CYS A 196 -26.69 2.56 -36.55
N GLN A 197 -27.71 3.36 -36.64
CA GLN A 197 -28.63 3.35 -37.80
C GLN A 197 -27.87 3.67 -39.09
N GLY A 198 -28.08 2.86 -40.13
CA GLY A 198 -27.45 3.05 -41.43
C GLY A 198 -25.96 2.64 -41.49
N MET A 199 -25.43 1.98 -40.48
CA MET A 199 -24.06 1.44 -40.45
C MET A 199 -24.08 -0.08 -40.35
N ASP A 200 -23.96 -0.74 -41.46
CA ASP A 200 -23.81 -2.20 -41.49
C ASP A 200 -22.50 -2.62 -40.83
N GLY A 201 -22.52 -3.74 -40.10
CA GLY A 201 -21.36 -4.23 -39.35
C GLY A 201 -21.27 -3.73 -37.89
N THR A 202 -22.12 -2.75 -37.49
CA THR A 202 -22.31 -2.38 -36.09
C THR A 202 -23.30 -3.33 -35.41
N PHE A 203 -23.17 -3.56 -34.10
CA PHE A 203 -23.96 -4.56 -33.39
C PHE A 203 -24.34 -4.12 -31.97
N ASN A 204 -25.36 -4.78 -31.43
CA ASN A 204 -25.73 -4.67 -30.02
C ASN A 204 -25.09 -5.80 -29.25
N GLY A 205 -24.35 -5.47 -28.20
CA GLY A 205 -23.70 -6.50 -27.37
C GLY A 205 -23.10 -5.94 -26.09
N VAL A 206 -22.93 -6.81 -25.10
CA VAL A 206 -22.24 -6.50 -23.86
C VAL A 206 -21.08 -7.48 -23.73
N VAL A 207 -19.88 -6.96 -23.63
CA VAL A 207 -18.65 -7.75 -23.46
C VAL A 207 -18.06 -7.44 -22.08
N GLU A 208 -17.90 -8.47 -21.26
CA GLU A 208 -17.24 -8.38 -19.97
C GLU A 208 -15.78 -8.78 -20.09
N PHE A 209 -14.90 -7.87 -19.71
CA PHE A 209 -13.48 -8.13 -19.68
C PHE A 209 -12.95 -8.22 -18.24
N SER A 210 -12.11 -9.21 -17.98
CA SER A 210 -11.28 -9.29 -16.77
C SER A 210 -9.88 -8.80 -17.08
N CYS A 211 -9.28 -8.05 -16.16
CA CYS A 211 -7.97 -7.47 -16.36
C CYS A 211 -6.85 -8.47 -16.09
N LEU A 212 -5.86 -8.49 -16.99
CA LEU A 212 -4.62 -9.27 -16.89
C LEU A 212 -3.42 -8.41 -16.46
N GLY A 213 -3.58 -7.09 -16.46
CA GLY A 213 -2.58 -6.13 -16.06
C GLY A 213 -2.29 -5.07 -17.09
N ASP A 214 -1.41 -4.16 -16.71
CA ASP A 214 -1.07 -3.01 -17.50
C ASP A 214 0.41 -2.64 -17.35
N TRP A 215 0.96 -1.96 -18.37
CA TRP A 215 2.35 -1.50 -18.40
C TRP A 215 2.51 -0.27 -19.30
N PHE A 216 3.65 0.40 -19.13
CA PHE A 216 4.01 1.56 -19.93
C PHE A 216 5.21 1.28 -20.83
N ILE A 217 5.14 1.77 -22.07
CA ILE A 217 6.27 1.86 -22.98
C ILE A 217 6.35 3.32 -23.46
N GLY A 218 7.25 4.10 -22.89
CA GLY A 218 7.32 5.54 -23.11
C GLY A 218 6.04 6.25 -22.65
N LYS A 219 5.38 6.95 -23.58
CA LYS A 219 4.09 7.62 -23.34
C LYS A 219 2.87 6.71 -23.51
N ASN A 220 3.07 5.52 -24.02
CA ASN A 220 2.01 4.57 -24.30
C ASN A 220 1.70 3.72 -23.07
N HIS A 221 0.45 3.72 -22.66
CA HIS A 221 -0.10 2.88 -21.62
C HIS A 221 -0.86 1.71 -22.24
N TYR A 222 -0.33 0.52 -22.09
CA TYR A 222 -0.95 -0.73 -22.55
C TYR A 222 -1.66 -1.42 -21.39
N PHE A 223 -2.79 -2.03 -21.65
CA PHE A 223 -3.43 -2.93 -20.70
C PHE A 223 -4.03 -4.13 -21.43
N ALA A 224 -3.84 -5.30 -20.85
CA ALA A 224 -4.29 -6.57 -21.39
C ALA A 224 -5.51 -7.07 -20.61
N VAL A 225 -6.44 -7.68 -21.33
CA VAL A 225 -7.70 -8.16 -20.79
C VAL A 225 -8.09 -9.51 -21.38
N VAL A 226 -8.98 -10.21 -20.70
CA VAL A 226 -9.55 -11.47 -21.13
C VAL A 226 -11.07 -11.44 -21.05
N ASN A 227 -11.74 -11.89 -22.10
CA ASN A 227 -13.17 -12.20 -22.09
C ASN A 227 -13.34 -13.68 -21.71
N THR A 228 -13.73 -13.95 -20.49
CA THR A 228 -13.88 -15.34 -19.99
C THR A 228 -15.08 -16.07 -20.58
N LYS A 229 -16.00 -15.34 -21.20
CA LYS A 229 -17.20 -15.91 -21.85
C LYS A 229 -16.97 -16.28 -23.32
N GLU A 230 -15.84 -15.83 -23.90
CA GLU A 230 -15.48 -16.15 -25.28
C GLU A 230 -14.82 -17.52 -25.35
N SER A 231 -15.30 -18.37 -26.27
CA SER A 231 -14.78 -19.71 -26.51
C SER A 231 -13.61 -19.73 -27.49
N ARG A 232 -13.57 -18.78 -28.40
CA ARG A 232 -12.50 -18.63 -29.38
C ARG A 232 -11.28 -17.99 -28.76
N GLU A 233 -10.18 -18.69 -28.68
CA GLU A 233 -8.96 -18.22 -28.01
C GLU A 233 -8.35 -16.97 -28.68
N ASP A 234 -8.52 -16.79 -29.99
CA ASP A 234 -8.04 -15.63 -30.75
C ASP A 234 -8.81 -14.32 -30.40
N GLU A 235 -10.08 -14.44 -30.06
CA GLU A 235 -10.92 -13.30 -29.64
C GLU A 235 -11.02 -13.15 -28.12
N LYS A 236 -10.58 -14.15 -27.38
CA LYS A 236 -10.63 -14.18 -25.91
C LYS A 236 -9.75 -13.12 -25.25
N TYR A 237 -8.54 -12.94 -25.78
CA TYR A 237 -7.57 -11.99 -25.25
C TYR A 237 -7.53 -10.74 -26.11
N ARG A 238 -7.42 -9.57 -25.43
CA ARG A 238 -7.30 -8.29 -26.12
C ARG A 238 -6.33 -7.37 -25.42
N CYS A 239 -5.77 -6.46 -26.19
CA CYS A 239 -4.95 -5.36 -25.69
C CYS A 239 -5.61 -4.03 -25.99
N PHE A 240 -5.42 -3.11 -25.07
CA PHE A 240 -5.81 -1.72 -25.22
C PHE A 240 -4.59 -0.82 -25.13
N LEU A 241 -4.63 0.28 -25.83
CA LEU A 241 -3.60 1.30 -25.86
C LEU A 241 -4.21 2.67 -25.59
N LYS A 242 -3.65 3.40 -24.64
CA LYS A 242 -3.95 4.79 -24.39
C LYS A 242 -2.68 5.61 -24.44
N ASN A 243 -2.74 6.81 -24.98
CA ASN A 243 -1.64 7.76 -24.88
C ASN A 243 -1.80 8.56 -23.57
N ARG A 244 -0.70 8.76 -22.86
CA ARG A 244 -0.70 9.54 -21.61
C ARG A 244 -1.09 11.00 -21.79
N ASP A 245 -0.80 11.55 -22.96
CA ASP A 245 -1.07 12.96 -23.28
C ASP A 245 -2.47 13.18 -23.88
N ASP A 246 -3.21 12.11 -24.19
CA ASP A 246 -4.55 12.17 -24.80
C ASP A 246 -5.51 11.23 -24.08
N ASP A 247 -6.40 11.81 -23.30
CA ASP A 247 -7.39 11.08 -22.52
C ASP A 247 -8.67 10.72 -23.30
N LEU A 248 -8.83 11.24 -24.51
CA LEU A 248 -10.05 11.11 -25.28
C LEU A 248 -10.12 9.84 -26.13
N TYR A 249 -8.98 9.26 -26.49
CA TYR A 249 -8.94 8.15 -27.43
C TYR A 249 -8.24 6.92 -26.86
N ILE A 250 -8.81 5.76 -27.18
CA ILE A 250 -8.28 4.45 -26.80
C ILE A 250 -8.24 3.56 -28.04
N GLY A 251 -7.10 2.95 -28.30
CA GLY A 251 -6.96 1.92 -29.31
C GLY A 251 -7.17 0.52 -28.74
N ALA A 252 -7.78 -0.38 -29.51
CA ALA A 252 -7.92 -1.78 -29.12
C ALA A 252 -7.50 -2.72 -30.23
N SER A 253 -6.94 -3.87 -29.84
CA SER A 253 -6.72 -4.99 -30.75
C SER A 253 -8.03 -5.74 -30.98
N ILE A 254 -8.17 -6.39 -32.13
CA ILE A 254 -9.28 -7.32 -32.41
C ILE A 254 -8.89 -8.77 -32.18
N THR A 255 -7.60 -9.05 -32.11
CA THR A 255 -7.01 -10.36 -31.82
C THR A 255 -6.10 -10.29 -30.60
N ALA A 256 -5.61 -11.44 -30.16
CA ALA A 256 -4.70 -11.58 -29.03
C ALA A 256 -3.27 -11.08 -29.31
N GLU A 257 -3.15 -9.86 -29.87
CA GLU A 257 -1.87 -9.26 -30.28
C GLU A 257 -1.79 -7.81 -29.82
N CYS A 258 -0.91 -7.53 -28.84
CA CYS A 258 -0.65 -6.15 -28.42
C CYS A 258 0.25 -5.37 -29.40
N ASN A 259 1.04 -6.08 -30.19
CA ASN A 259 1.99 -5.52 -31.14
C ASN A 259 1.35 -4.76 -32.32
N THR A 260 0.07 -5.01 -32.60
CA THR A 260 -0.72 -4.26 -33.58
C THR A 260 -1.03 -2.84 -33.14
N LEU A 261 -0.90 -2.56 -31.83
CA LEU A 261 -1.19 -1.28 -31.22
C LEU A 261 0.09 -0.42 -31.14
N LYS A 262 0.46 0.24 -32.26
CA LYS A 262 1.60 1.15 -32.29
C LYS A 262 1.24 2.56 -31.87
N THR A 263 0.09 3.05 -32.34
CA THR A 263 -0.51 4.33 -31.96
C THR A 263 -2.03 4.16 -31.89
N VAL A 264 -2.69 5.00 -31.11
CA VAL A 264 -4.16 4.96 -30.97
C VAL A 264 -4.86 5.15 -32.31
N GLU A 265 -4.36 6.07 -33.15
CA GLU A 265 -4.94 6.39 -34.46
C GLU A 265 -4.84 5.23 -35.45
N LYS A 266 -3.79 4.41 -35.33
CA LYS A 266 -3.54 3.26 -36.23
C LYS A 266 -4.09 1.94 -35.70
N SER A 267 -4.71 1.97 -34.54
CA SER A 267 -5.29 0.77 -33.92
C SER A 267 -6.40 0.17 -34.78
N PRO A 268 -6.56 -1.17 -34.79
CA PRO A 268 -7.61 -1.88 -35.51
C PRO A 268 -9.02 -1.41 -35.10
N GLU A 269 -9.23 -1.24 -33.82
CA GLU A 269 -10.43 -0.64 -33.25
C GLU A 269 -10.04 0.60 -32.43
N ARG A 270 -10.83 1.65 -32.51
CA ARG A 270 -10.57 2.91 -31.82
C ARG A 270 -11.84 3.40 -31.14
N TYR A 271 -11.73 3.80 -29.90
CA TYR A 271 -12.79 4.37 -29.11
C TYR A 271 -12.49 5.85 -28.83
N ARG A 272 -13.48 6.72 -29.06
CA ARG A 272 -13.50 8.07 -28.54
C ARG A 272 -14.35 8.05 -27.28
N VAL A 273 -13.76 8.34 -26.13
CA VAL A 273 -14.40 8.19 -24.82
C VAL A 273 -14.68 9.56 -24.20
N THR A 274 -15.84 9.67 -23.57
CA THR A 274 -16.26 10.88 -22.83
C THR A 274 -16.74 10.45 -21.44
N PRO A 275 -16.19 11.02 -20.35
CA PRO A 275 -16.58 10.61 -19.00
C PRO A 275 -18.03 11.04 -18.73
N VAL A 276 -18.80 10.13 -18.16
CA VAL A 276 -20.15 10.43 -17.65
C VAL A 276 -19.97 10.99 -16.24
N LYS A 277 -20.32 12.24 -16.04
CA LYS A 277 -20.18 12.91 -14.74
C LYS A 277 -21.15 12.31 -13.72
N SER A 278 -20.66 12.13 -12.49
CA SER A 278 -21.51 11.77 -11.36
C SER A 278 -22.55 12.84 -11.06
N GLU A 279 -23.68 12.43 -10.51
CA GLU A 279 -24.61 13.37 -9.91
C GLU A 279 -23.93 14.15 -8.78
N VAL A 280 -24.19 15.44 -8.71
CA VAL A 280 -23.75 16.28 -7.61
C VAL A 280 -24.51 15.86 -6.35
N VAL A 281 -23.78 15.52 -5.30
CA VAL A 281 -24.35 15.22 -3.99
C VAL A 281 -24.16 16.42 -3.10
N GLU A 282 -25.25 17.06 -2.70
CA GLU A 282 -25.18 18.20 -1.79
C GLU A 282 -24.87 17.76 -0.36
N PRO A 283 -23.97 18.47 0.35
CA PRO A 283 -23.69 18.17 1.74
C PRO A 283 -24.90 18.44 2.63
N GLY A 284 -25.17 17.53 3.56
CA GLY A 284 -26.22 17.69 4.58
C GLY A 284 -25.67 18.00 5.97
N CYS A 285 -24.35 17.96 6.14
CA CYS A 285 -23.66 18.26 7.40
C CYS A 285 -22.29 18.88 7.15
N ARG A 286 -21.65 19.38 8.21
CA ARG A 286 -20.31 19.95 8.17
C ARG A 286 -19.43 19.28 9.20
N PHE A 287 -18.17 19.07 8.85
CA PHE A 287 -17.15 18.67 9.81
C PHE A 287 -16.78 19.84 10.73
N PRO A 288 -16.34 19.55 11.92
CA PRO A 288 -15.73 20.56 12.76
C PRO A 288 -14.50 21.17 12.13
N GLN A 289 -14.27 22.44 12.39
CA GLN A 289 -13.17 23.20 11.81
C GLN A 289 -11.81 22.54 12.06
N ASN A 290 -11.66 21.88 13.20
CA ASN A 290 -10.39 21.21 13.57
C ASN A 290 -10.11 19.90 12.82
N PHE A 291 -11.07 19.40 12.03
CA PHE A 291 -10.83 18.26 11.13
C PHE A 291 -10.26 18.72 9.79
N THR A 292 -10.46 20.00 9.46
CA THR A 292 -10.01 20.51 8.16
C THR A 292 -8.49 20.51 8.09
N GLY A 293 -7.95 20.03 6.99
CA GLY A 293 -6.50 19.94 6.77
C GLY A 293 -6.08 18.73 5.93
N GLU A 294 -4.77 18.54 5.88
CA GLU A 294 -4.11 17.43 5.20
C GLU A 294 -3.74 16.34 6.22
N TRP A 295 -4.09 15.11 5.90
CA TRP A 295 -3.94 13.96 6.79
C TRP A 295 -3.31 12.76 6.08
N ILE A 296 -2.66 11.90 6.83
CA ILE A 296 -2.18 10.58 6.41
C ILE A 296 -3.11 9.52 7.02
N ASN A 297 -3.50 8.54 6.22
CA ASN A 297 -4.36 7.45 6.65
C ASN A 297 -3.54 6.22 7.05
N THR A 298 -3.61 5.77 8.30
CA THR A 298 -2.84 4.59 8.76
C THR A 298 -3.37 3.27 8.19
N ALA A 299 -4.63 3.21 7.77
CA ALA A 299 -5.20 2.05 7.07
C ALA A 299 -4.62 1.90 5.66
N ASN A 300 -4.18 3.01 5.07
CA ASN A 300 -3.54 3.05 3.76
C ASN A 300 -2.53 4.20 3.74
N ILE A 301 -1.29 3.90 4.13
CA ILE A 301 -0.24 4.91 4.32
C ILE A 301 0.15 5.64 3.02
N ASP A 302 -0.16 5.04 1.87
CA ASP A 302 0.06 5.67 0.56
C ASP A 302 -1.10 6.59 0.14
N ALA A 303 -2.13 6.73 0.97
CA ALA A 303 -3.25 7.61 0.70
C ALA A 303 -3.09 8.96 1.40
N GLU A 304 -3.13 10.01 0.59
CA GLU A 304 -3.28 11.38 1.06
C GLU A 304 -4.76 11.66 1.33
N VAL A 305 -5.05 12.28 2.45
CA VAL A 305 -6.41 12.62 2.86
C VAL A 305 -6.52 14.12 3.07
N VAL A 306 -7.44 14.74 2.37
CA VAL A 306 -7.78 16.14 2.57
C VAL A 306 -9.21 16.22 3.12
N ILE A 307 -9.36 16.82 4.29
CA ILE A 307 -10.65 17.06 4.92
C ILE A 307 -10.95 18.56 4.82
N ASN A 308 -12.05 18.91 4.19
CA ASN A 308 -12.62 20.25 4.20
C ASN A 308 -13.90 20.29 5.04
N GLU A 309 -14.62 21.40 5.05
CA GLU A 309 -15.83 21.55 5.88
C GLU A 309 -16.92 20.49 5.62
N THR A 310 -16.97 19.88 4.43
CA THR A 310 -18.09 19.03 4.01
C THR A 310 -17.66 17.72 3.33
N HIS A 311 -16.37 17.60 2.97
CA HIS A 311 -15.88 16.47 2.21
C HIS A 311 -14.60 15.89 2.83
N ILE A 312 -14.44 14.59 2.71
CA ILE A 312 -13.15 13.89 2.88
C ILE A 312 -12.74 13.40 1.49
N ILE A 313 -11.53 13.75 1.07
CA ILE A 313 -10.99 13.36 -0.22
C ILE A 313 -9.78 12.48 0.06
N GLU A 314 -9.89 11.21 -0.24
CA GLU A 314 -8.78 10.25 -0.17
C GLU A 314 -8.18 10.09 -1.57
N THR A 315 -6.90 10.39 -1.74
CA THR A 315 -6.17 10.19 -2.99
C THR A 315 -5.08 9.15 -2.76
N TYR A 316 -5.17 8.04 -3.46
CA TYR A 316 -4.25 6.94 -3.37
C TYR A 316 -3.37 6.88 -4.63
N TYR A 317 -2.06 6.78 -4.45
CA TYR A 317 -1.08 6.70 -5.52
C TYR A 317 -0.46 5.29 -5.57
N PRO A 318 -1.05 4.35 -6.32
CA PRO A 318 -0.48 3.00 -6.44
C PRO A 318 0.87 2.97 -7.16
N ASP A 319 1.11 3.96 -8.01
CA ASP A 319 2.40 4.27 -8.61
C ASP A 319 2.47 5.78 -8.94
N ARG A 320 3.66 6.30 -9.27
CA ARG A 320 3.88 7.74 -9.52
C ARG A 320 3.06 8.33 -10.68
N ALA A 321 2.51 7.49 -11.53
CA ALA A 321 1.81 7.91 -12.75
C ALA A 321 0.28 7.84 -12.63
N ARG A 322 -0.23 7.21 -11.59
CA ARG A 322 -1.67 6.93 -11.44
C ARG A 322 -2.13 7.28 -10.04
N TYR A 323 -3.29 7.86 -9.98
CA TYR A 323 -3.96 8.10 -8.71
C TYR A 323 -5.39 7.59 -8.76
N ARG A 324 -5.90 7.26 -7.59
CA ARG A 324 -7.30 6.91 -7.37
C ARG A 324 -7.86 7.84 -6.32
N ARG A 325 -8.98 8.46 -6.65
CA ARG A 325 -9.62 9.44 -5.78
C ARG A 325 -10.97 8.92 -5.31
N THR A 326 -11.21 8.97 -4.02
CA THR A 326 -12.50 8.69 -3.39
C THR A 326 -12.94 9.94 -2.65
N ILE A 327 -14.16 10.39 -2.90
CA ILE A 327 -14.74 11.56 -2.26
C ILE A 327 -15.87 11.09 -1.36
N TYR A 328 -15.81 11.47 -0.10
CA TYR A 328 -16.89 11.27 0.86
C TYR A 328 -17.55 12.60 1.16
N VAL A 329 -18.85 12.69 0.91
CA VAL A 329 -19.67 13.90 1.15
C VAL A 329 -20.46 13.70 2.43
N CYS A 330 -20.35 14.63 3.39
CA CYS A 330 -21.09 14.61 4.65
C CYS A 330 -22.60 14.69 4.40
N ARG A 331 -23.38 13.71 4.85
CA ARG A 331 -24.85 13.67 4.64
C ARG A 331 -25.65 13.90 5.91
N GLU A 332 -25.29 13.18 6.96
CA GLU A 332 -25.96 13.28 8.24
C GLU A 332 -25.00 12.92 9.37
N GLN A 333 -25.06 13.65 10.46
CA GLN A 333 -24.26 13.40 11.65
C GLN A 333 -25.14 13.20 12.86
N ARG A 334 -24.84 12.15 13.64
CA ARG A 334 -25.38 11.91 14.98
C ARG A 334 -24.26 11.48 15.91
N ASP A 335 -23.99 12.26 16.93
CA ASP A 335 -22.88 12.06 17.87
C ASP A 335 -21.51 11.90 17.14
N THR A 336 -20.84 10.79 17.37
CA THR A 336 -19.54 10.46 16.75
C THR A 336 -19.66 9.86 15.36
N ARG A 337 -20.89 9.45 14.95
CA ARG A 337 -21.13 8.77 13.68
C ARG A 337 -21.60 9.75 12.62
N ILE A 338 -20.94 9.66 11.48
CA ILE A 338 -21.25 10.48 10.31
C ILE A 338 -21.53 9.57 9.12
N MET A 339 -22.74 9.69 8.58
CA MET A 339 -23.09 9.07 7.31
C MET A 339 -22.57 9.89 6.17
N MET A 340 -21.83 9.26 5.26
CA MET A 340 -21.20 9.89 4.11
C MET A 340 -21.72 9.26 2.82
N ALA A 341 -21.97 10.06 1.81
CA ALA A 341 -22.10 9.56 0.44
C ALA A 341 -20.69 9.34 -0.13
N ARG A 342 -20.38 8.13 -0.59
CA ARG A 342 -19.10 7.78 -1.18
C ARG A 342 -19.18 7.89 -2.70
N LEU A 343 -18.36 8.74 -3.27
CA LEU A 343 -18.20 8.93 -4.71
C LEU A 343 -16.81 8.39 -5.08
N THR A 344 -16.77 7.20 -5.65
CA THR A 344 -15.50 6.55 -5.98
C THR A 344 -15.00 6.94 -7.36
N VAL A 345 -15.91 7.04 -8.32
CA VAL A 345 -15.59 7.35 -9.72
C VAL A 345 -16.82 7.92 -10.40
N ASP A 346 -16.60 8.73 -11.40
CA ASP A 346 -17.66 9.42 -12.13
C ASP A 346 -18.62 8.47 -12.87
N GLY A 347 -19.90 8.74 -12.79
CA GLY A 347 -20.98 8.00 -13.45
C GLY A 347 -21.38 6.69 -12.77
N CYS A 348 -20.65 6.21 -11.75
CA CYS A 348 -21.02 5.03 -10.97
C CYS A 348 -22.11 5.33 -9.96
N GLN A 349 -22.83 4.28 -9.58
CA GLN A 349 -23.82 4.37 -8.52
C GLN A 349 -23.14 4.77 -7.21
N LYS A 350 -23.64 5.85 -6.60
CA LYS A 350 -23.20 6.27 -5.28
C LYS A 350 -23.67 5.28 -4.21
N ASP A 351 -22.87 5.10 -3.21
CA ASP A 351 -23.21 4.36 -2.00
C ASP A 351 -23.01 5.21 -0.76
N TYR A 352 -23.44 4.71 0.37
CA TYR A 352 -23.38 5.39 1.65
C TYR A 352 -22.59 4.57 2.64
N ILE A 353 -21.75 5.24 3.41
CA ILE A 353 -20.85 4.61 4.38
C ILE A 353 -20.90 5.40 5.69
N CYS A 354 -20.78 4.70 6.79
CA CYS A 354 -20.67 5.35 8.09
C CYS A 354 -19.23 5.42 8.57
N PHE A 355 -18.85 6.58 9.06
CA PHE A 355 -17.63 6.78 9.83
C PHE A 355 -18.01 7.01 11.29
N ASP A 356 -17.31 6.36 12.20
CA ASP A 356 -17.34 6.65 13.63
C ASP A 356 -16.03 7.33 14.01
N PHE A 357 -16.06 8.64 14.27
CA PHE A 357 -14.90 9.45 14.57
C PHE A 357 -14.73 9.64 16.08
N VAL A 358 -13.54 9.34 16.58
CA VAL A 358 -13.15 9.57 17.96
C VAL A 358 -11.86 10.36 17.98
N PRO A 359 -11.93 11.69 17.83
CA PRO A 359 -10.73 12.52 17.87
C PRO A 359 -10.03 12.38 19.23
N ARG A 360 -8.69 12.27 19.21
CA ARG A 360 -7.88 12.10 20.42
C ARG A 360 -6.96 13.27 20.68
N HIS A 361 -6.52 13.91 19.60
CA HIS A 361 -5.59 15.01 19.62
C HIS A 361 -5.77 15.87 18.37
N HIS A 362 -5.26 17.12 18.35
CA HIS A 362 -5.33 17.94 17.13
C HIS A 362 -4.54 17.35 15.94
N ASN A 363 -3.51 16.53 16.21
CA ASN A 363 -2.76 15.81 15.19
C ASN A 363 -3.28 14.38 14.94
N VAL A 364 -4.30 13.89 15.68
CA VAL A 364 -4.70 12.50 15.67
C VAL A 364 -6.23 12.37 15.72
N ILE A 365 -6.82 11.93 14.62
CA ILE A 365 -8.23 11.57 14.55
C ILE A 365 -8.33 10.05 14.44
N ARG A 366 -8.94 9.42 15.40
CA ARG A 366 -9.23 8.00 15.40
C ARG A 366 -10.58 7.77 14.76
N TYR A 367 -10.67 6.81 13.84
CA TYR A 367 -11.92 6.53 13.14
C TYR A 367 -12.13 5.05 12.88
N ARG A 368 -13.37 4.67 12.69
CA ARG A 368 -13.78 3.39 12.09
C ARG A 368 -14.64 3.66 10.88
N LYS A 369 -14.50 2.79 9.89
CA LYS A 369 -15.25 2.83 8.63
C LYS A 369 -16.17 1.62 8.56
N GLY A 370 -17.45 1.85 8.37
CA GLY A 370 -18.43 0.80 8.19
C GLY A 370 -18.42 0.21 6.78
N THR A 371 -19.26 -0.77 6.54
CA THR A 371 -19.52 -1.33 5.21
C THR A 371 -20.39 -0.37 4.40
N ALA A 372 -20.05 -0.17 3.13
CA ALA A 372 -20.86 0.67 2.25
C ALA A 372 -22.15 -0.03 1.83
N VAL A 373 -23.25 0.70 1.81
CA VAL A 373 -24.57 0.24 1.40
C VAL A 373 -25.23 1.23 0.43
N ILE A 374 -26.10 0.75 -0.43
CA ILE A 374 -26.75 1.59 -1.45
C ILE A 374 -27.85 2.47 -0.82
N LYS A 375 -28.45 2.02 0.28
CA LYS A 375 -29.61 2.69 0.90
C LYS A 375 -29.18 3.99 1.60
N ASN A 376 -29.84 5.10 1.30
CA ASN A 376 -29.65 6.40 1.95
C ASN A 376 -30.51 6.51 3.21
N ASP A 377 -30.11 5.84 4.27
CA ASP A 377 -30.81 5.84 5.55
C ASP A 377 -29.81 5.69 6.69
N PHE A 378 -29.74 6.70 7.56
CA PHE A 378 -28.77 6.74 8.65
C PHE A 378 -28.85 5.52 9.57
N SER A 379 -30.06 5.08 9.90
CA SER A 379 -30.24 3.97 10.83
C SER A 379 -29.70 2.64 10.27
N THR A 380 -29.78 2.45 8.97
CA THR A 380 -29.21 1.30 8.26
C THR A 380 -27.71 1.42 8.08
N VAL A 381 -27.24 2.58 7.56
CA VAL A 381 -25.83 2.80 7.20
C VAL A 381 -24.94 2.89 8.44
N CYS A 382 -25.40 3.57 9.49
CA CYS A 382 -24.67 3.78 10.74
C CYS A 382 -25.05 2.78 11.85
N SER A 383 -25.69 1.68 11.50
CA SER A 383 -25.88 0.56 12.42
C SER A 383 -24.54 -0.09 12.79
N TRP A 384 -24.38 -0.51 14.03
CA TRP A 384 -23.19 -1.24 14.48
C TRP A 384 -22.95 -2.55 13.73
N VAL A 385 -23.97 -3.11 13.11
CA VAL A 385 -23.86 -4.31 12.27
C VAL A 385 -23.00 -4.05 11.03
N GLN A 386 -22.96 -2.82 10.55
CA GLN A 386 -22.20 -2.44 9.36
C GLN A 386 -20.70 -2.28 9.62
N PHE A 387 -20.27 -2.19 10.88
CA PHE A 387 -18.84 -2.11 11.18
C PHE A 387 -18.25 -3.52 11.23
N PRO A 388 -17.27 -3.84 10.39
CA PRO A 388 -16.59 -5.13 10.41
C PRO A 388 -15.82 -5.32 11.72
N ASN A 389 -15.59 -6.58 12.10
CA ASN A 389 -14.76 -6.99 13.24
C ASN A 389 -15.28 -6.51 14.60
N LYS A 390 -16.35 -7.14 15.04
CA LYS A 390 -16.92 -6.93 16.39
C LYS A 390 -16.00 -7.38 17.52
N GLU A 391 -15.14 -8.35 17.27
CA GLU A 391 -14.24 -8.95 18.28
C GLU A 391 -12.95 -8.17 18.46
N GLU A 392 -12.42 -7.61 17.37
CA GLU A 392 -11.23 -6.77 17.37
C GLU A 392 -11.64 -5.31 17.07
N TRP A 393 -12.06 -4.55 18.05
CA TRP A 393 -12.47 -3.15 17.90
C TRP A 393 -11.33 -2.27 17.43
N ARG A 394 -10.87 -2.50 16.21
CA ARG A 394 -9.76 -1.79 15.60
C ARG A 394 -10.22 -0.45 15.04
N TYR A 395 -9.55 0.60 15.46
CA TYR A 395 -9.66 1.92 14.88
C TYR A 395 -8.43 2.22 14.06
N ASP A 396 -8.63 2.84 12.91
CA ASP A 396 -7.56 3.44 12.14
C ASP A 396 -7.37 4.90 12.55
N LEU A 397 -6.26 5.49 12.15
CA LEU A 397 -5.92 6.88 12.49
C LEU A 397 -5.80 7.71 11.21
N TYR A 398 -6.28 8.95 11.30
CA TYR A 398 -5.79 10.03 10.47
C TYR A 398 -4.76 10.80 11.29
N LEU A 399 -3.54 10.92 10.78
CA LEU A 399 -2.44 11.65 11.36
C LEU A 399 -2.19 12.91 10.54
N ALA A 400 -2.02 14.06 11.21
CA ALA A 400 -1.77 15.32 10.51
C ALA A 400 -0.53 15.22 9.62
N ALA A 401 -0.61 15.58 8.33
CA ALA A 401 0.51 15.50 7.39
C ALA A 401 1.68 16.42 7.78
N LYS A 402 1.36 17.53 8.46
CA LYS A 402 2.32 18.48 9.05
C LYS A 402 1.99 18.65 10.53
N PRO A 403 2.38 17.68 11.37
CA PRO A 403 1.99 17.71 12.76
C PRO A 403 2.69 18.85 13.53
N VAL A 404 1.97 19.44 14.46
CA VAL A 404 2.54 20.39 15.43
C VAL A 404 3.05 19.60 16.63
N PRO A 405 4.35 19.62 16.95
CA PRO A 405 4.89 18.87 18.07
C PRO A 405 4.28 19.31 19.40
N VAL A 406 4.04 18.32 20.25
CA VAL A 406 3.50 18.51 21.60
C VAL A 406 4.45 17.96 22.66
N ARG A 407 4.28 18.36 23.90
CA ARG A 407 5.07 17.81 25.01
C ARG A 407 4.93 16.30 25.05
N CYS A 408 6.06 15.62 25.23
CA CYS A 408 6.09 14.17 25.39
C CYS A 408 5.51 13.76 26.75
N PRO A 409 4.74 12.69 26.83
CA PRO A 409 4.17 12.21 28.09
C PRO A 409 5.21 11.56 29.01
N VAL A 410 6.40 11.26 28.48
CA VAL A 410 7.54 10.74 29.21
C VAL A 410 8.66 11.75 29.04
N ALA A 411 9.11 12.36 30.10
CA ALA A 411 10.19 13.37 30.13
C ALA A 411 11.25 12.95 31.12
N GLY A 412 12.52 13.33 30.89
CA GLY A 412 13.67 12.99 31.72
C GLY A 412 14.76 12.23 30.95
N LYS A 413 15.77 11.77 31.71
CA LYS A 413 16.86 10.93 31.21
C LYS A 413 16.74 9.52 31.78
N PHE A 414 16.76 8.53 30.92
CA PHE A 414 16.58 7.13 31.29
C PHE A 414 17.69 6.27 30.69
N ASN A 415 18.19 5.35 31.49
CA ASN A 415 18.96 4.23 30.99
C ASN A 415 17.99 3.09 30.67
N PHE A 416 18.15 2.42 29.55
CA PHE A 416 17.21 1.39 29.14
C PHE A 416 17.85 0.06 28.76
N THR A 417 17.07 -1.00 28.88
CA THR A 417 17.34 -2.28 28.26
C THR A 417 16.30 -2.54 27.19
N GLN A 418 16.71 -3.10 26.05
CA GLN A 418 15.81 -3.37 24.95
C GLN A 418 15.67 -4.87 24.65
N LYS A 419 14.49 -5.25 24.20
CA LYS A 419 14.18 -6.53 23.55
C LYS A 419 13.71 -6.25 22.13
N GLY A 420 14.09 -7.12 21.21
CA GLY A 420 13.83 -6.90 19.79
C GLY A 420 14.92 -6.08 19.12
N GLU A 421 14.88 -6.03 17.80
CA GLU A 421 15.82 -5.25 17.01
C GLU A 421 15.10 -4.05 16.43
N SER A 422 15.63 -2.85 16.72
CA SER A 422 15.22 -1.67 16.00
C SER A 422 15.60 -1.82 14.52
N PRO A 423 14.68 -1.64 13.58
CA PRO A 423 14.99 -1.73 12.16
C PRO A 423 15.96 -0.64 11.67
N PHE A 424 16.45 0.22 12.57
CA PHE A 424 17.17 1.46 12.26
C PHE A 424 18.67 1.40 12.43
N LYS A 425 19.27 0.23 12.66
CA LYS A 425 20.74 0.11 12.83
C LYS A 425 21.58 0.62 11.65
N THR A 426 20.95 0.93 10.52
CA THR A 426 21.61 1.50 9.34
C THR A 426 20.89 2.77 8.89
N ARG A 427 21.13 3.86 9.58
CA ARG A 427 20.72 5.19 9.11
C ARG A 427 21.63 5.59 7.94
N ILE A 428 21.23 5.25 6.74
CA ILE A 428 21.82 5.80 5.52
C ILE A 428 21.07 7.08 5.21
N LEU A 429 21.49 8.18 5.82
CA LEU A 429 21.06 9.53 5.44
C LEU A 429 21.66 9.84 4.05
N GLY A 430 20.84 9.77 3.00
CA GLY A 430 21.20 10.25 1.68
C GLY A 430 22.44 9.63 1.03
N GLY A 431 22.81 8.38 1.36
CA GLY A 431 23.98 7.72 0.81
C GLY A 431 25.31 8.14 1.47
N VAL A 432 25.27 8.95 2.54
CA VAL A 432 26.44 9.31 3.32
C VAL A 432 26.48 8.39 4.55
N THR A 433 27.46 7.51 4.62
CA THR A 433 27.82 6.83 5.88
C THR A 433 28.19 7.91 6.88
N LEU A 434 27.51 7.95 8.02
CA LEU A 434 27.91 8.82 9.13
C LEU A 434 29.38 8.56 9.44
N SER A 435 30.16 9.63 9.57
CA SER A 435 31.57 9.54 9.96
C SER A 435 31.67 8.67 11.21
N PRO A 436 32.66 7.75 11.27
CA PRO A 436 32.92 7.02 12.49
C PRO A 436 33.11 8.02 13.63
N ARG A 437 32.48 7.72 14.77
CA ARG A 437 32.60 8.54 15.98
C ARG A 437 34.10 8.79 16.27
N PRO A 438 34.51 10.03 16.58
CA PRO A 438 35.88 10.29 16.94
C PRO A 438 36.28 9.40 18.12
N ASP A 439 37.56 9.02 18.17
CA ASP A 439 38.12 8.10 19.17
C ASP A 439 38.13 8.80 20.55
N ILE A 440 36.97 8.77 21.23
CA ILE A 440 36.76 9.42 22.53
C ILE A 440 36.80 8.35 23.60
N ARG A 441 37.62 8.56 24.63
CA ARG A 441 37.66 7.71 25.80
C ARG A 441 36.40 7.91 26.64
N CYS A 442 35.42 7.04 26.44
CA CYS A 442 34.24 7.00 27.27
C CYS A 442 34.55 6.41 28.64
N LYS A 443 34.04 7.03 29.69
CA LYS A 443 34.08 6.46 31.05
C LYS A 443 33.15 5.25 31.14
N GLN A 444 32.03 5.32 30.46
CA GLN A 444 31.02 4.27 30.43
C GLN A 444 30.15 4.45 29.17
N ASN A 445 29.83 3.36 28.49
CA ASN A 445 28.79 3.33 27.49
C ASN A 445 27.47 2.96 28.15
N ILE A 446 26.43 3.73 27.94
CA ILE A 446 25.08 3.47 28.43
C ILE A 446 24.08 3.60 27.27
N SER A 447 22.96 2.93 27.40
CA SER A 447 21.82 3.20 26.53
C SER A 447 21.05 4.38 27.08
N ASP A 448 20.94 5.47 26.33
CA ASP A 448 20.29 6.72 26.75
C ASP A 448 18.96 6.93 26.02
N PHE A 449 17.92 7.19 26.78
CA PHE A 449 16.66 7.72 26.31
C PHE A 449 16.43 9.05 27.00
N SER A 450 16.28 10.10 26.22
CA SER A 450 16.13 11.44 26.80
C SER A 450 15.02 12.25 26.12
N VAL A 451 14.32 13.03 26.93
CA VAL A 451 13.40 14.09 26.50
C VAL A 451 13.78 15.33 27.32
N CYS A 452 14.76 16.05 26.81
CA CYS A 452 15.45 17.12 27.54
C CYS A 452 15.60 18.40 26.69
N ASP A 453 14.91 18.50 25.54
CA ASP A 453 14.79 19.77 24.84
C ASP A 453 13.97 20.77 25.68
N THR A 454 14.19 22.05 25.49
CA THR A 454 13.56 23.14 26.28
C THR A 454 12.03 23.02 26.33
N ASP A 455 11.42 22.52 25.25
CA ASP A 455 9.98 22.37 25.15
C ASP A 455 9.49 20.96 25.50
N GLN A 456 10.41 20.03 25.76
CA GLN A 456 10.12 18.59 26.01
C GLN A 456 9.25 17.93 24.95
N LYS A 457 9.49 18.28 23.69
CA LYS A 457 8.72 17.81 22.52
C LYS A 457 9.44 16.76 21.68
N GLU A 458 10.75 16.56 21.96
CA GLU A 458 11.60 15.67 21.17
C GLU A 458 12.16 14.55 22.05
N MET A 459 11.95 13.31 21.59
CA MET A 459 12.57 12.11 22.16
C MET A 459 13.88 11.82 21.43
N ALA A 460 14.95 11.65 22.17
CA ALA A 460 16.24 11.17 21.67
C ALA A 460 16.53 9.78 22.24
N ILE A 461 16.96 8.86 21.39
CA ILE A 461 17.32 7.49 21.76
C ILE A 461 18.71 7.21 21.23
N ASP A 462 19.63 6.81 22.10
CA ASP A 462 20.99 6.40 21.77
C ASP A 462 21.33 5.09 22.49
N ALA A 463 21.51 4.01 21.72
CA ALA A 463 21.80 2.69 22.29
C ALA A 463 23.23 2.60 22.84
N ASP A 464 24.16 3.42 22.33
CA ASP A 464 25.59 3.40 22.68
C ASP A 464 26.09 4.80 23.08
N TYR A 465 25.34 5.47 23.97
CA TYR A 465 25.72 6.80 24.45
C TYR A 465 27.02 6.76 25.26
N CYS A 466 27.95 7.63 24.93
CA CYS A 466 29.25 7.73 25.57
C CYS A 466 29.20 8.75 26.72
N LEU A 467 29.12 8.28 27.95
CA LEU A 467 29.25 9.12 29.13
C LEU A 467 30.72 9.49 29.36
N SER A 468 31.07 10.74 29.13
CA SER A 468 32.41 11.27 29.46
C SER A 468 32.35 12.24 30.63
N VAL A 469 33.49 12.46 31.25
CA VAL A 469 33.64 13.44 32.34
C VAL A 469 34.77 14.42 32.00
N ASP A 470 34.61 15.67 32.42
CA ASP A 470 35.67 16.68 32.35
C ASP A 470 36.77 16.39 33.41
N TYR A 471 37.79 17.22 33.45
CA TYR A 471 38.91 17.13 34.42
C TYR A 471 38.48 17.32 35.89
N LEU A 472 37.28 17.84 36.12
CA LEU A 472 36.69 18.02 37.45
C LEU A 472 35.75 16.85 37.84
N GLY A 473 35.62 15.84 36.94
CA GLY A 473 34.71 14.71 37.16
C GLY A 473 33.25 15.03 36.89
N ARG A 474 32.93 16.18 36.26
CA ARG A 474 31.57 16.53 35.86
C ARG A 474 31.25 15.85 34.56
N PRO A 475 30.03 15.30 34.39
CA PRO A 475 29.62 14.74 33.13
C PRO A 475 29.66 15.80 32.03
N VAL A 476 30.33 15.51 30.97
CA VAL A 476 30.39 16.36 29.78
C VAL A 476 29.60 15.66 28.68
N ASP A 477 28.60 16.34 28.19
CA ASP A 477 27.82 15.88 27.06
C ASP A 477 28.71 15.98 25.82
N ILE A 478 29.31 14.86 25.42
CA ILE A 478 30.02 14.78 24.15
C ILE A 478 28.98 14.52 23.08
N TYR A 479 28.76 15.52 22.27
CA TYR A 479 27.84 15.54 21.13
C TYR A 479 28.08 14.35 20.19
N SER A 480 27.44 13.24 20.48
CA SER A 480 27.10 12.27 19.45
C SER A 480 25.64 12.53 19.09
N ASP A 481 25.33 12.68 17.79
CA ASP A 481 23.95 12.69 17.38
C ASP A 481 23.30 11.38 17.85
N PRO A 482 22.18 11.41 18.54
CA PRO A 482 21.50 10.21 18.98
C PRO A 482 21.08 9.37 17.78
N ASP A 483 20.97 8.06 17.98
CA ASP A 483 20.55 7.13 16.93
C ASP A 483 19.18 7.51 16.35
N TYR A 484 18.31 8.07 17.17
CA TYR A 484 16.97 8.52 16.78
C TYR A 484 16.60 9.83 17.45
N ARG A 485 15.96 10.70 16.67
CA ARG A 485 15.25 11.88 17.15
C ARG A 485 13.82 11.86 16.64
N MET A 486 12.85 11.86 17.53
CA MET A 486 11.44 11.81 17.17
C MET A 486 10.66 12.87 17.94
N LYS A 487 9.80 13.60 17.24
CA LYS A 487 8.92 14.59 17.86
C LYS A 487 7.64 13.93 18.34
N CYS A 488 7.20 14.19 19.54
CA CYS A 488 5.90 13.77 20.05
C CYS A 488 4.80 14.59 19.37
N ILE A 489 3.78 13.95 18.82
CA ILE A 489 2.70 14.64 18.10
C ILE A 489 1.30 14.36 18.65
N GLY A 490 1.15 13.38 19.52
CA GLY A 490 -0.11 13.10 20.18
C GLY A 490 -0.03 11.89 21.09
N TYR A 491 -0.74 11.96 22.20
CA TYR A 491 -0.85 10.85 23.15
C TYR A 491 -2.25 10.80 23.76
N TRP A 492 -2.66 9.61 24.15
CA TRP A 492 -3.95 9.38 24.81
C TRP A 492 -3.90 8.10 25.63
N GLN A 493 -4.87 7.96 26.53
CA GLN A 493 -5.07 6.75 27.30
C GLN A 493 -6.38 6.07 26.90
N GLU A 494 -6.36 4.76 26.78
CA GLU A 494 -7.52 3.95 26.47
C GLU A 494 -7.36 2.51 26.96
N ASN A 495 -8.40 1.96 27.56
CA ASN A 495 -8.42 0.58 28.05
C ASN A 495 -7.20 0.22 28.91
N LEU A 496 -6.81 1.11 29.83
CA LEU A 496 -5.65 1.00 30.71
C LEU A 496 -4.28 1.03 30.00
N LYS A 497 -4.25 1.26 28.71
CA LYS A 497 -3.03 1.44 27.93
C LYS A 497 -2.86 2.92 27.56
N SER A 498 -1.62 3.37 27.57
CA SER A 498 -1.26 4.71 27.12
C SER A 498 -0.57 4.61 25.76
N TYR A 499 -0.97 5.45 24.84
CA TYR A 499 -0.49 5.49 23.48
C TYR A 499 0.19 6.81 23.19
N LEU A 500 1.28 6.75 22.42
CA LEU A 500 2.02 7.92 21.95
C LEU A 500 2.30 7.75 20.46
N ILE A 501 2.07 8.80 19.69
CA ILE A 501 2.52 8.89 18.30
C ILE A 501 3.71 9.84 18.23
N THR A 502 4.78 9.38 17.60
CA THR A 502 5.97 10.18 17.31
C THR A 502 6.14 10.37 15.81
N TYR A 503 6.82 11.44 15.44
CA TYR A 503 7.06 11.85 14.06
C TYR A 503 8.55 12.14 13.84
N ASP A 504 9.10 11.56 12.79
CA ASP A 504 10.44 11.86 12.27
C ASP A 504 10.34 11.97 10.74
N ASP A 505 10.58 13.17 10.20
CA ASP A 505 10.50 13.41 8.74
C ASP A 505 11.60 12.68 7.97
N LEU A 506 12.69 12.33 8.62
CA LEU A 506 13.85 11.67 8.05
C LEU A 506 13.81 10.13 8.18
N ASP A 507 12.81 9.58 8.87
CA ASP A 507 12.69 8.13 9.02
C ASP A 507 12.40 7.45 7.66
N PRO A 508 13.30 6.59 7.16
CA PRO A 508 13.17 5.99 5.83
C PRO A 508 12.05 4.95 5.72
N LEU A 509 11.59 4.40 6.85
CA LEU A 509 10.58 3.34 6.88
C LEU A 509 9.17 3.90 7.11
N SER A 510 9.03 4.80 8.06
CA SER A 510 7.75 5.42 8.36
C SER A 510 7.98 6.71 9.16
N LYS A 511 7.49 7.81 8.64
CA LYS A 511 7.57 9.11 9.35
C LYS A 511 6.87 9.10 10.70
N TYR A 512 5.91 8.21 10.91
CA TYR A 512 5.13 8.10 12.13
C TYR A 512 5.39 6.77 12.81
N ARG A 513 5.52 6.80 14.15
CA ARG A 513 5.67 5.61 14.98
C ARG A 513 4.65 5.63 16.11
N CYS A 514 4.02 4.49 16.34
CA CYS A 514 3.12 4.31 17.46
C CYS A 514 3.81 3.59 18.61
N TRP A 515 3.65 4.09 19.81
CA TRP A 515 4.19 3.52 21.04
C TRP A 515 3.07 3.21 22.02
N VAL A 516 3.15 2.07 22.66
CA VAL A 516 2.37 1.77 23.87
C VAL A 516 3.32 1.93 25.06
N TYR A 517 2.92 2.72 26.05
CA TYR A 517 3.76 2.99 27.21
C TYR A 517 2.99 2.90 28.52
N GLN A 518 3.71 2.65 29.60
CA GLN A 518 3.19 2.61 30.95
C GLN A 518 4.30 2.99 31.93
N ARG A 519 3.97 3.85 32.90
CA ARG A 519 4.83 4.08 34.06
C ARG A 519 4.63 2.92 35.02
N ALA A 520 5.64 2.07 35.15
CA ALA A 520 5.59 0.89 36.01
C ALA A 520 5.92 1.24 37.47
N ASP A 521 6.75 2.27 37.69
CA ASP A 521 7.14 2.77 39.00
C ASP A 521 7.51 4.28 38.89
N LEU A 522 7.81 4.95 40.00
CA LEU A 522 8.21 6.37 40.03
C LEU A 522 9.38 6.67 39.07
N ASN A 523 10.34 5.74 38.99
CA ASN A 523 11.57 5.88 38.19
C ASN A 523 11.64 4.90 37.02
N ARG A 524 10.54 4.17 36.69
CA ARG A 524 10.57 3.13 35.68
C ARG A 524 9.43 3.28 34.69
N VAL A 525 9.78 3.27 33.41
CA VAL A 525 8.82 3.38 32.31
C VAL A 525 9.06 2.21 31.34
N LEU A 526 7.99 1.55 30.96
CA LEU A 526 7.98 0.52 29.93
C LEU A 526 7.37 1.07 28.67
N MET A 527 8.02 0.85 27.52
CA MET A 527 7.50 1.28 26.21
C MET A 527 7.71 0.18 25.17
N SER A 528 6.75 0.04 24.29
CA SER A 528 6.82 -0.86 23.12
C SER A 528 6.50 -0.09 21.84
N GLN A 529 7.39 -0.20 20.85
CA GLN A 529 7.24 0.43 19.53
C GLN A 529 6.53 -0.50 18.56
N ALA A 530 5.52 0.01 17.88
CA ALA A 530 4.86 -0.66 16.78
C ALA A 530 5.74 -0.70 15.51
N VAL A 531 5.38 -1.58 14.59
CA VAL A 531 6.02 -1.69 13.26
C VAL A 531 5.92 -0.38 12.46
N GLY A 532 4.88 0.41 12.70
CA GLY A 532 4.63 1.66 11.97
C GLY A 532 3.79 2.66 12.76
N ALA A 533 2.97 3.41 12.04
CA ALA A 533 2.15 4.49 12.56
C ALA A 533 0.94 4.05 13.41
N PHE A 534 0.71 2.76 13.56
CA PHE A 534 -0.46 2.19 14.20
C PHE A 534 -0.07 1.16 15.27
N CYS A 535 -0.63 1.28 16.47
CA CYS A 535 -0.47 0.28 17.53
C CYS A 535 -1.56 -0.79 17.42
N ASP A 536 -1.15 -2.06 17.35
CA ASP A 536 -2.07 -3.20 17.37
C ASP A 536 -2.75 -3.31 18.75
N VAL A 537 -4.00 -3.75 18.78
CA VAL A 537 -4.74 -3.96 20.05
C VAL A 537 -4.10 -5.03 20.94
N ARG A 538 -3.35 -5.97 20.34
CA ARG A 538 -2.60 -7.03 21.04
C ARG A 538 -1.27 -6.53 21.60
N GLN A 539 -0.75 -5.42 21.08
CA GLN A 539 0.52 -4.86 21.55
C GLN A 539 0.39 -4.42 23.00
N ASP A 540 1.33 -4.85 23.82
CA ASP A 540 1.49 -4.44 25.21
C ASP A 540 2.83 -3.76 25.42
N VAL A 541 3.07 -3.13 26.55
CA VAL A 541 4.30 -2.40 26.88
C VAL A 541 5.57 -3.27 26.87
N THR A 542 5.41 -4.60 26.95
CA THR A 542 6.50 -5.58 26.87
C THR A 542 6.60 -6.31 25.54
N SER A 543 5.71 -6.00 24.59
CA SER A 543 5.68 -6.63 23.27
C SER A 543 6.84 -6.15 22.40
N TRP A 544 7.53 -7.11 21.74
CA TRP A 544 8.70 -6.83 20.91
C TRP A 544 8.77 -7.66 19.62
N ASN A 545 7.74 -8.40 19.30
CA ASN A 545 7.72 -9.26 18.10
C ASN A 545 6.60 -8.85 17.13
N TYR A 546 6.79 -9.17 15.84
CA TYR A 546 5.86 -8.83 14.77
C TYR A 546 4.48 -9.48 14.91
N THR A 547 4.38 -10.62 15.58
CA THR A 547 3.08 -11.31 15.78
C THR A 547 2.18 -10.55 16.74
N GLU A 548 2.74 -9.70 17.58
CA GLU A 548 2.05 -8.80 18.51
C GLU A 548 1.94 -7.37 17.95
N GLY A 549 2.41 -7.14 16.73
CA GLY A 549 2.41 -5.83 16.09
C GLY A 549 3.52 -4.90 16.56
N ALA A 550 4.53 -5.41 17.26
CA ALA A 550 5.63 -4.65 17.83
C ALA A 550 6.99 -5.03 17.21
N VAL A 551 7.98 -4.17 17.35
CA VAL A 551 9.36 -4.41 16.91
C VAL A 551 10.38 -4.31 18.04
N VAL A 552 10.15 -3.41 18.98
CA VAL A 552 11.06 -3.12 20.10
C VAL A 552 10.25 -2.92 21.38
N ALA A 553 10.72 -3.49 22.47
CA ALA A 553 10.29 -3.12 23.81
C ALA A 553 11.49 -2.58 24.58
N VAL A 554 11.31 -1.46 25.26
CA VAL A 554 12.32 -0.82 26.11
C VAL A 554 11.82 -0.77 27.55
N ASP A 555 12.69 -1.15 28.46
CA ASP A 555 12.50 -1.05 29.91
C ASP A 555 13.47 0.01 30.43
N MET A 556 12.94 1.14 30.80
CA MET A 556 13.66 2.37 31.08
C MET A 556 13.67 2.66 32.57
N THR A 557 14.84 2.96 33.12
CA THR A 557 15.02 3.40 34.51
C THR A 557 15.65 4.77 34.50
N GLU A 558 15.01 5.71 35.21
CA GLU A 558 15.52 7.08 35.35
C GLU A 558 16.86 7.04 36.07
N TYR A 559 17.87 7.67 35.47
CA TYR A 559 19.17 7.86 36.08
C TYR A 559 19.43 9.37 36.28
N GLU A 560 20.16 9.69 37.32
CA GLU A 560 20.69 10.94 37.75
C GLU A 560 19.91 12.23 37.34
N ARG A 561 19.24 12.83 38.34
CA ARG A 561 18.64 14.14 38.24
C ARG A 561 19.70 15.22 38.45
N GLU A 562 20.39 15.63 37.42
CA GLU A 562 21.05 16.93 37.48
C GLU A 562 20.04 18.03 37.14
N ARG A 563 19.73 18.87 38.12
CA ARG A 563 18.70 19.93 38.10
C ARG A 563 18.78 20.87 36.90
N ASP A 564 19.95 21.00 36.28
CA ASP A 564 20.20 22.03 35.27
C ASP A 564 20.20 21.50 33.83
N GLN A 565 20.17 20.19 33.60
CA GLN A 565 20.33 19.59 32.28
C GLN A 565 19.05 19.05 31.67
N CYS A 566 18.05 18.73 32.45
CA CYS A 566 16.77 18.26 31.99
C CYS A 566 15.68 18.60 33.01
N PRO A 567 15.07 19.80 32.94
CA PRO A 567 14.01 20.19 33.84
C PRO A 567 12.87 19.19 33.79
N MET A 568 12.50 18.65 34.95
CA MET A 568 11.37 17.75 35.05
C MET A 568 10.07 18.50 34.76
N HIS A 569 9.17 17.86 34.07
CA HIS A 569 7.85 18.40 33.68
C HIS A 569 7.01 18.95 34.88
N PHE A 570 7.37 18.60 36.13
CA PHE A 570 6.67 18.99 37.34
C PHE A 570 7.37 20.13 38.10
N ASP A 571 8.58 20.55 37.71
CA ASP A 571 9.35 21.54 38.48
C ASP A 571 8.91 22.99 38.21
N ASP A 572 8.22 23.24 37.09
CA ASP A 572 7.67 24.55 36.72
C ASP A 572 6.21 24.75 37.14
N GLY A 573 5.61 23.77 37.80
CA GLY A 573 4.25 23.86 38.35
C GLY A 573 3.14 23.78 37.28
N GLU A 574 3.48 23.55 36.03
CA GLU A 574 2.49 23.34 34.97
C GLU A 574 1.91 21.91 35.02
N ASN A 575 0.59 21.85 35.08
CA ASN A 575 -0.12 20.57 35.03
C ASN A 575 -0.07 20.01 33.60
N PRO A 576 0.56 18.83 33.32
CA PRO A 576 0.61 18.21 31.99
C PRO A 576 -0.79 17.91 31.45
N TRP A 577 -1.80 17.88 32.29
CA TRP A 577 -3.20 17.67 31.90
C TRP A 577 -3.92 18.96 31.47
N GLN A 578 -3.33 20.15 31.66
CA GLN A 578 -3.94 21.41 31.20
C GLN A 578 -3.99 21.50 29.67
N GLU A 579 -3.02 20.93 28.97
CA GLU A 579 -3.10 20.82 27.52
C GLU A 579 -4.28 19.94 27.13
N THR A 580 -4.50 18.83 27.83
CA THR A 580 -5.65 17.93 27.58
C THR A 580 -6.97 18.66 27.80
N GLU A 581 -7.08 19.55 28.79
CA GLU A 581 -8.27 20.37 28.99
C GLU A 581 -8.47 21.40 27.88
N ASN A 582 -7.42 21.98 27.35
CA ASN A 582 -7.48 22.86 26.19
C ASN A 582 -7.90 22.11 24.92
N TYR A 583 -7.45 20.87 24.74
CA TYR A 583 -7.91 20.00 23.66
C TYR A 583 -9.37 19.62 23.77
N ILE A 584 -9.85 19.34 24.97
CA ILE A 584 -11.26 19.07 25.23
C ILE A 584 -12.13 20.27 24.80
N LYS A 585 -11.65 21.49 25.00
CA LYS A 585 -12.33 22.72 24.54
C LYS A 585 -12.30 22.90 23.02
N VAL A 586 -11.27 22.39 22.35
CA VAL A 586 -11.14 22.45 20.89
C VAL A 586 -12.06 21.45 20.19
N PHE A 587 -12.44 20.36 20.87
CA PHE A 587 -13.40 19.36 20.38
C PHE A 587 -14.67 19.34 21.23
N PRO A 588 -15.65 20.21 20.96
CA PRO A 588 -16.85 20.37 21.81
C PRO A 588 -17.67 19.08 21.98
N TRP A 589 -17.57 18.12 21.08
CA TRP A 589 -18.22 16.81 21.20
C TRP A 589 -17.50 15.80 22.11
N LEU A 590 -16.20 15.96 22.37
CA LEU A 590 -15.54 15.18 23.43
C LEU A 590 -15.99 15.60 24.82
N ILE A 591 -16.45 16.87 24.97
CA ILE A 591 -16.99 17.41 26.20
C ILE A 591 -18.28 16.66 26.60
N TYR A 592 -19.08 16.19 25.65
CA TYR A 592 -20.32 15.51 25.95
C TYR A 592 -20.16 14.18 26.70
N ARG A 593 -19.01 13.52 26.65
CA ARG A 593 -18.78 12.28 27.43
C ARG A 593 -18.15 12.52 28.81
N SER A 594 -17.54 13.66 29.04
CA SER A 594 -17.00 14.01 30.36
C SER A 594 -17.94 14.90 31.20
N THR A 595 -18.96 15.50 30.58
CA THR A 595 -19.90 16.40 31.25
C THR A 595 -21.09 15.72 31.92
N THR A 596 -21.15 14.40 31.97
CA THR A 596 -22.06 13.71 32.91
C THR A 596 -21.73 14.07 34.37
N SER A 597 -20.48 14.45 34.67
CA SER A 597 -20.11 15.00 36.00
C SER A 597 -20.39 16.49 36.15
N ALA A 598 -20.43 17.30 35.08
CA ALA A 598 -20.71 18.75 35.16
C ALA A 598 -22.23 19.04 35.20
N ILE A 599 -23.05 18.16 34.62
CA ILE A 599 -24.51 18.24 34.74
C ILE A 599 -24.94 17.95 36.16
N ASP A 600 -24.29 17.02 36.87
CA ASP A 600 -24.53 16.78 38.28
C ASP A 600 -24.22 18.02 39.17
N GLY A 601 -23.16 18.80 38.81
CA GLY A 601 -22.82 20.02 39.50
C GLY A 601 -23.85 21.16 39.33
N THR A 602 -24.40 21.32 38.15
CA THR A 602 -25.42 22.33 37.84
C THR A 602 -26.81 21.93 38.34
N VAL A 603 -27.17 20.66 38.31
CA VAL A 603 -28.40 20.15 38.89
C VAL A 603 -28.38 20.25 40.40
N ASN A 604 -27.26 19.96 41.08
CA ASN A 604 -27.10 20.16 42.52
C ASN A 604 -27.14 21.64 42.89
N ALA A 605 -26.53 22.55 42.09
CA ALA A 605 -26.62 23.98 42.34
C ALA A 605 -28.06 24.52 42.16
N PHE A 606 -28.81 23.96 41.18
CA PHE A 606 -30.19 24.34 40.97
C PHE A 606 -31.13 23.78 42.07
N LEU A 607 -30.89 22.57 42.55
CA LEU A 607 -31.60 21.98 43.68
C LEU A 607 -31.32 22.67 44.97
N VAL A 608 -30.07 23.10 45.25
CA VAL A 608 -29.70 23.88 46.42
C VAL A 608 -30.30 25.29 46.37
N SER A 609 -30.35 25.92 45.21
CA SER A 609 -30.99 27.23 45.03
C SER A 609 -32.51 27.16 45.17
N MET A 610 -33.14 26.09 44.64
CA MET A 610 -34.57 25.88 44.85
C MET A 610 -34.94 25.56 46.31
N ALA A 611 -34.11 24.77 47.00
CA ALA A 611 -34.30 24.47 48.41
C ALA A 611 -34.13 25.74 49.26
N ALA A 612 -33.19 26.64 48.94
CA ALA A 612 -33.02 27.92 49.61
C ALA A 612 -34.18 28.90 49.35
N LEU A 613 -34.78 28.85 48.14
CA LEU A 613 -35.95 29.66 47.82
C LEU A 613 -37.22 29.14 48.53
N LEU A 614 -37.38 27.81 48.63
CA LEU A 614 -38.48 27.18 49.36
C LEU A 614 -38.37 27.45 50.87
N LEU A 615 -37.17 27.45 51.44
CA LEU A 615 -36.94 27.83 52.84
C LEU A 615 -37.25 29.31 53.12
N LYS A 616 -37.03 30.22 52.14
CA LYS A 616 -37.41 31.64 52.24
C LYS A 616 -38.90 31.91 52.10
N LEU A 617 -39.64 30.97 51.57
CA LEU A 617 -41.11 31.07 51.46
C LEU A 617 -41.84 30.40 52.62
N LEU A 618 -41.15 29.70 53.51
CA LEU A 618 -41.70 29.01 54.69
C LEU A 618 -41.33 29.70 56.02
N PHE A 619 -40.53 30.74 55.98
CA PHE A 619 -40.27 31.68 57.08
C PHE A 619 -40.47 33.13 56.57
#